data_c142a5ef79125398beec797ca81774ac
#
_entry.id   c142a5ef79125398beec797ca81774ac
#
_cell.length_a   1.000
_cell.length_b   1.000
_cell.length_c   1.000
_cell.angle_alpha   90.00
_cell.angle_beta   90.00
_cell.angle_gamma   90.00
#
_symmetry.space_group_name_H-M   'P 1'
#
loop_
_entity.id
_entity.type
_entity.pdbx_description
1 polymer ?
#
loop_
_entity_poly.entity_id
_entity_poly.type
_entity_poly.pdbx_seq_one_letter_code
_entity_poly.pdbx_strand_id
1 'polypeptide(L)'
;MTTLKAVRGTRDLLPPETALWNRIEATARAVFARYNFGEIRTPVFEDTGLFARGVGEETDIVSKEMFSWLDGERFEDKKMIAAWIEAHKSSDFSRVEAGRINVQGNTPFAERMKADGIQLQVWWGLNVGAALTGYAELVCFRPMVSADAISRLLKWQKLAKSDPDSQLQQLAVKTRLVVPTSAAENNWIERNGVEVEPFPGQFFSTSQSLTLRPENTAGVVRAYIEHKLGETGQLQKLYYIGPQFRRERPQKGRYRQFSQIGAEVIGPQSAGSESPLRDAEVLEMLATLLDELGISGWKLEINSVGSSADRARYNEVLRAALDPVAPQMCEDCQRRAVTNPLRVLDCKVPEDQPIIDALPKIVDSLDEASKEHFAAVLAALDAAGVPYTRNHRLVRGLDYYTRTTFEFTHGGLGAQNALLGGGRYDGLSEAIGGPKAPGIGFAMGEDRLVLTLLAQQQAEPVKNDAYIAPLGDAKDQPALTRVNAAALALARELRRAGLSIELGDGSFRLKKSFETADKVARRIVILGEDELASGILTVKDFASGTQIKVPRAELPAVLARPAGA
;
A
#
# COMPACT_ATOMS: atom_id res chain seq x y z
N MET A 1 -15.56 13.19 28.80
CA MET A 1 -15.07 13.20 27.41
C MET A 1 -14.33 11.90 27.16
N THR A 2 -14.67 11.15 26.12
CA THR A 2 -13.92 9.96 25.72
C THR A 2 -12.58 10.39 25.13
N THR A 3 -11.48 9.76 25.56
CA THR A 3 -10.16 10.02 25.02
C THR A 3 -10.09 9.60 23.56
N LEU A 4 -9.64 10.49 22.68
CA LEU A 4 -9.40 10.17 21.27
C LEU A 4 -8.26 9.15 21.16
N LYS A 5 -8.43 8.17 20.31
CA LYS A 5 -7.44 7.12 20.03
C LYS A 5 -7.22 7.02 18.52
N ALA A 6 -6.10 6.44 18.12
CA ALA A 6 -5.83 6.12 16.72
C ALA A 6 -6.97 5.26 16.12
N VAL A 7 -7.23 5.42 14.83
CA VAL A 7 -8.23 4.66 14.11
C VAL A 7 -7.91 3.15 14.18
N ARG A 8 -8.91 2.32 14.36
CA ARG A 8 -8.72 0.86 14.43
C ARG A 8 -7.99 0.34 13.20
N GLY A 9 -6.85 -0.31 13.43
CA GLY A 9 -5.98 -0.84 12.37
C GLY A 9 -4.89 0.13 11.91
N THR A 10 -4.76 1.28 12.57
CA THR A 10 -3.59 2.15 12.49
C THR A 10 -2.89 2.20 13.83
N ARG A 11 -1.63 2.63 13.85
CA ARG A 11 -0.85 2.80 15.08
C ARG A 11 0.19 3.90 14.93
N ASP A 12 0.60 4.45 16.04
CA ASP A 12 1.79 5.30 16.11
C ASP A 12 3.03 4.42 16.23
N LEU A 13 4.10 4.80 15.56
CA LEU A 13 5.43 4.22 15.74
C LEU A 13 6.22 5.14 16.66
N LEU A 14 6.62 4.63 17.81
CA LEU A 14 7.28 5.40 18.84
C LEU A 14 8.67 4.83 19.17
N PRO A 15 9.60 5.66 19.70
CA PRO A 15 10.84 5.13 20.26
C PRO A 15 10.57 4.15 21.43
N PRO A 16 11.34 3.08 21.55
CA PRO A 16 12.54 2.76 20.77
C PRO A 16 12.29 2.02 19.45
N GLU A 17 11.07 1.61 19.13
CA GLU A 17 10.76 0.82 17.94
C GLU A 17 11.20 1.51 16.65
N THR A 18 11.02 2.84 16.54
CA THR A 18 11.42 3.63 15.37
C THR A 18 12.91 3.55 15.04
N ALA A 19 13.77 3.26 16.00
CA ALA A 19 15.20 3.07 15.75
C ALA A 19 15.47 1.85 14.84
N LEU A 20 14.68 0.77 15.01
CA LEU A 20 14.76 -0.42 14.17
C LEU A 20 14.25 -0.13 12.75
N TRP A 21 13.14 0.60 12.63
CA TRP A 21 12.61 1.07 11.35
C TRP A 21 13.66 1.88 10.59
N ASN A 22 14.25 2.88 11.23
CA ASN A 22 15.28 3.72 10.62
C ASN A 22 16.50 2.89 10.17
N ARG A 23 16.90 1.85 10.92
CA ARG A 23 17.97 0.93 10.53
C ARG A 23 17.61 0.16 9.26
N ILE A 24 16.39 -0.39 9.19
CA ILE A 24 15.88 -1.12 8.03
C ILE A 24 15.91 -0.22 6.80
N GLU A 25 15.33 0.97 6.89
CA GLU A 25 15.27 1.92 5.79
C GLU A 25 16.68 2.39 5.34
N ALA A 26 17.58 2.66 6.30
CA ALA A 26 18.95 3.07 5.98
C ALA A 26 19.72 1.96 5.25
N THR A 27 19.58 0.71 5.70
CA THR A 27 20.19 -0.45 5.05
C THR A 27 19.61 -0.64 3.64
N ALA A 28 18.28 -0.54 3.48
CA ALA A 28 17.64 -0.64 2.18
C ALA A 28 18.14 0.43 1.19
N ARG A 29 18.22 1.70 1.62
CA ARG A 29 18.78 2.79 0.79
C ARG A 29 20.23 2.53 0.40
N ALA A 30 21.06 2.02 1.30
CA ALA A 30 22.46 1.70 1.02
C ALA A 30 22.59 0.55 0.01
N VAL A 31 21.76 -0.49 0.12
CA VAL A 31 21.70 -1.57 -0.87
C VAL A 31 21.25 -1.04 -2.21
N PHE A 32 20.12 -0.34 -2.29
CA PHE A 32 19.57 0.18 -3.55
C PHE A 32 20.56 1.10 -4.28
N ALA A 33 21.30 1.94 -3.55
CA ALA A 33 22.32 2.79 -4.15
C ALA A 33 23.42 1.98 -4.86
N ARG A 34 23.85 0.82 -4.33
CA ARG A 34 24.84 -0.07 -4.96
C ARG A 34 24.34 -0.73 -6.23
N TYR A 35 23.01 -0.91 -6.37
CA TYR A 35 22.36 -1.48 -7.56
C TYR A 35 21.83 -0.41 -8.51
N ASN A 36 22.21 0.87 -8.30
CA ASN A 36 21.82 2.02 -9.14
C ASN A 36 20.33 2.35 -9.14
N PHE A 37 19.63 2.12 -8.04
CA PHE A 37 18.25 2.55 -7.91
C PHE A 37 18.17 3.99 -7.39
N GLY A 38 17.33 4.81 -8.05
CA GLY A 38 16.92 6.13 -7.57
C GLY A 38 15.65 6.09 -6.75
N GLU A 39 15.50 6.98 -5.76
CA GLU A 39 14.26 7.09 -4.99
C GLU A 39 13.16 7.76 -5.80
N ILE A 40 11.95 7.17 -5.81
CA ILE A 40 10.73 7.80 -6.29
C ILE A 40 9.73 7.95 -5.15
N ARG A 41 9.04 9.09 -5.10
CA ARG A 41 7.96 9.36 -4.14
C ARG A 41 6.69 9.67 -4.92
N THR A 42 5.79 8.71 -5.00
CA THR A 42 4.48 8.88 -5.63
C THR A 42 3.49 9.51 -4.65
N PRO A 43 2.40 10.14 -5.12
CA PRO A 43 1.31 10.59 -4.27
C PRO A 43 0.75 9.48 -3.38
N VAL A 44 0.25 9.87 -2.20
CA VAL A 44 -0.39 8.93 -1.25
C VAL A 44 -1.80 8.54 -1.71
N PHE A 45 -2.44 9.37 -2.51
CA PHE A 45 -3.73 9.10 -3.15
C PHE A 45 -3.63 9.34 -4.65
N GLU A 46 -4.39 8.55 -5.39
CA GLU A 46 -4.40 8.52 -6.85
C GLU A 46 -5.84 8.40 -7.36
N ASP A 47 -6.04 8.55 -8.65
CA ASP A 47 -7.29 8.21 -9.29
C ASP A 47 -7.62 6.72 -9.09
N THR A 48 -8.85 6.43 -8.68
CA THR A 48 -9.28 5.04 -8.42
C THR A 48 -9.13 4.15 -9.66
N GLY A 49 -9.31 4.73 -10.85
CA GLY A 49 -9.16 4.02 -12.12
C GLY A 49 -7.74 3.51 -12.37
N LEU A 50 -6.72 4.13 -11.77
CA LEU A 50 -5.35 3.63 -11.86
C LEU A 50 -5.24 2.21 -11.29
N PHE A 51 -5.79 1.99 -10.09
CA PHE A 51 -5.73 0.68 -9.44
C PHE A 51 -6.70 -0.31 -10.06
N ALA A 52 -7.89 0.11 -10.49
CA ALA A 52 -8.85 -0.75 -11.16
C ALA A 52 -8.27 -1.36 -12.45
N ARG A 53 -7.61 -0.53 -13.27
CA ARG A 53 -6.97 -0.97 -14.52
C ARG A 53 -5.65 -1.71 -14.30
N GLY A 54 -4.84 -1.22 -13.35
CA GLY A 54 -3.51 -1.75 -13.12
C GLY A 54 -3.51 -3.05 -12.32
N VAL A 55 -4.26 -3.10 -11.21
CA VAL A 55 -4.25 -4.22 -10.25
C VAL A 55 -5.22 -5.34 -10.66
N GLY A 56 -6.32 -4.98 -11.33
CA GLY A 56 -7.39 -5.89 -11.74
C GLY A 56 -8.64 -5.73 -10.87
N GLU A 57 -9.79 -5.52 -11.51
CA GLU A 57 -11.08 -5.25 -10.84
C GLU A 57 -11.56 -6.41 -9.95
N GLU A 58 -11.24 -7.65 -10.31
CA GLU A 58 -11.64 -8.86 -9.58
C GLU A 58 -10.74 -9.23 -8.41
N THR A 59 -9.65 -8.47 -8.19
CA THR A 59 -8.76 -8.72 -7.05
C THR A 59 -9.41 -8.29 -5.73
N ASP A 60 -9.10 -8.98 -4.63
CA ASP A 60 -9.60 -8.62 -3.30
C ASP A 60 -9.21 -7.17 -2.92
N ILE A 61 -8.05 -6.71 -3.37
CA ILE A 61 -7.57 -5.35 -3.14
C ILE A 61 -8.55 -4.34 -3.74
N VAL A 62 -8.85 -4.44 -5.04
CA VAL A 62 -9.71 -3.47 -5.73
C VAL A 62 -11.17 -3.63 -5.31
N SER A 63 -11.65 -4.86 -5.19
CA SER A 63 -13.07 -5.12 -4.92
C SER A 63 -13.50 -4.82 -3.47
N LYS A 64 -12.57 -4.91 -2.48
CA LYS A 64 -12.93 -4.88 -1.05
C LYS A 64 -12.02 -4.03 -0.16
N GLU A 65 -10.75 -3.85 -0.53
CA GLU A 65 -9.74 -3.36 0.41
C GLU A 65 -9.31 -1.91 0.19
N MET A 66 -9.71 -1.25 -0.91
CA MET A 66 -9.36 0.14 -1.16
C MET A 66 -10.12 1.11 -0.25
N PHE A 67 -9.43 2.16 0.19
CA PHE A 67 -10.03 3.34 0.79
C PHE A 67 -10.27 4.37 -0.30
N SER A 68 -11.47 4.39 -0.86
CA SER A 68 -11.84 5.29 -1.95
C SER A 68 -12.91 6.29 -1.51
N TRP A 69 -12.84 7.48 -2.08
CA TRP A 69 -13.82 8.55 -1.91
C TRP A 69 -13.98 9.31 -3.23
N LEU A 70 -15.04 10.09 -3.32
CA LEU A 70 -15.25 11.00 -4.44
C LEU A 70 -14.80 12.40 -4.02
N ASP A 71 -13.95 13.02 -4.83
CA ASP A 71 -13.52 14.41 -4.65
C ASP A 71 -14.39 15.34 -5.51
N GLY A 72 -14.69 16.54 -5.02
CA GLY A 72 -15.44 17.54 -5.75
C GLY A 72 -16.83 17.86 -5.19
N GLU A 73 -17.18 17.35 -3.99
CA GLU A 73 -18.40 17.74 -3.30
C GLU A 73 -18.27 19.17 -2.73
N ARG A 74 -18.89 20.14 -3.41
CA ARG A 74 -18.96 21.52 -2.94
C ARG A 74 -20.30 21.81 -2.29
N PHE A 75 -20.32 22.68 -1.28
CA PHE A 75 -21.55 23.09 -0.59
C PHE A 75 -22.57 23.73 -1.56
N GLU A 76 -22.10 24.44 -2.59
CA GLU A 76 -22.92 25.02 -3.64
C GLU A 76 -23.61 23.96 -4.49
N ASP A 77 -22.94 22.82 -4.70
CA ASP A 77 -23.49 21.69 -5.43
C ASP A 77 -24.74 21.13 -4.71
N LYS A 78 -24.69 21.01 -3.38
CA LYS A 78 -25.84 20.58 -2.56
C LYS A 78 -27.04 21.53 -2.69
N LYS A 79 -26.81 22.84 -2.70
CA LYS A 79 -27.88 23.84 -2.88
C LYS A 79 -28.53 23.74 -4.24
N MET A 80 -27.74 23.58 -5.30
CA MET A 80 -28.27 23.50 -6.65
C MET A 80 -29.00 22.18 -6.90
N ILE A 81 -28.51 21.07 -6.37
CA ILE A 81 -29.20 19.77 -6.41
C ILE A 81 -30.55 19.88 -5.69
N ALA A 82 -30.58 20.51 -4.51
CA ALA A 82 -31.81 20.74 -3.76
C ALA A 82 -32.79 21.61 -4.54
N ALA A 83 -32.32 22.68 -5.18
CA ALA A 83 -33.13 23.55 -6.02
C ALA A 83 -33.69 22.81 -7.26
N TRP A 84 -32.87 21.97 -7.89
CA TRP A 84 -33.33 21.16 -9.02
C TRP A 84 -34.39 20.14 -8.61
N ILE A 85 -34.19 19.40 -7.51
CA ILE A 85 -35.17 18.45 -6.96
C ILE A 85 -36.48 19.20 -6.64
N GLU A 86 -36.42 20.38 -6.03
CA GLU A 86 -37.59 21.16 -5.68
C GLU A 86 -38.34 21.66 -6.94
N ALA A 87 -37.63 22.12 -7.95
CA ALA A 87 -38.19 22.55 -9.22
C ALA A 87 -38.92 21.42 -9.96
N HIS A 88 -38.43 20.18 -9.82
CA HIS A 88 -39.00 19.01 -10.52
C HIS A 88 -39.95 18.18 -9.68
N LYS A 89 -40.26 18.58 -8.45
CA LYS A 89 -41.25 17.91 -7.59
C LYS A 89 -42.66 17.81 -8.21
N SER A 90 -43.02 18.72 -9.09
CA SER A 90 -44.31 18.76 -9.75
C SER A 90 -44.33 18.19 -11.16
N SER A 91 -43.20 17.69 -11.65
CA SER A 91 -43.19 17.00 -12.95
C SER A 91 -43.93 15.66 -12.86
N ASP A 92 -44.34 15.10 -13.99
CA ASP A 92 -45.19 13.92 -14.19
C ASP A 92 -44.80 12.61 -13.45
N PHE A 93 -44.11 12.70 -12.35
CA PHE A 93 -43.77 11.59 -11.48
C PHE A 93 -44.92 11.27 -10.54
N SER A 94 -45.57 10.15 -10.73
CA SER A 94 -46.82 9.82 -10.07
C SER A 94 -46.70 9.48 -8.59
N ARG A 95 -45.49 9.20 -8.05
CA ARG A 95 -45.31 8.85 -6.64
C ARG A 95 -43.86 8.87 -6.20
N VAL A 96 -43.62 9.42 -5.01
CA VAL A 96 -42.32 9.38 -4.30
C VAL A 96 -42.45 8.44 -3.11
N GLU A 97 -41.77 7.34 -3.13
CA GLU A 97 -41.64 6.46 -1.97
C GLU A 97 -40.17 6.35 -1.59
N ALA A 98 -39.78 6.81 -0.38
CA ALA A 98 -38.48 6.58 0.22
C ALA A 98 -37.29 6.49 -0.77
N GLY A 99 -37.12 7.51 -1.60
CA GLY A 99 -36.05 7.56 -2.59
C GLY A 99 -36.30 6.86 -3.92
N ARG A 100 -37.54 6.49 -4.21
CA ARG A 100 -37.91 5.85 -5.47
C ARG A 100 -39.11 6.53 -6.10
N ILE A 101 -39.01 6.92 -7.36
CA ILE A 101 -40.13 7.33 -8.18
C ILE A 101 -40.33 6.24 -9.24
N ASN A 102 -41.48 5.59 -9.21
CA ASN A 102 -41.90 4.75 -10.31
C ASN A 102 -42.66 5.63 -11.31
N VAL A 103 -42.12 5.80 -12.50
CA VAL A 103 -42.90 6.35 -13.61
C VAL A 103 -43.85 5.26 -14.05
N GLN A 104 -45.00 5.19 -13.39
CA GLN A 104 -46.06 4.26 -13.79
C GLN A 104 -47.10 5.01 -14.59
N GLY A 105 -47.32 4.53 -15.79
CA GLY A 105 -48.53 4.73 -16.57
C GLY A 105 -48.74 6.14 -17.08
N ASN A 106 -49.47 6.34 -18.08
CA ASN A 106 -50.15 7.49 -18.66
C ASN A 106 -49.34 8.67 -19.20
N THR A 107 -48.04 8.72 -19.09
CA THR A 107 -47.28 9.61 -19.95
C THR A 107 -47.04 8.91 -21.31
N PRO A 108 -47.22 9.64 -22.42
CA PRO A 108 -46.92 9.07 -23.74
C PRO A 108 -45.53 8.50 -23.87
N PHE A 109 -44.60 8.93 -23.03
CA PHE A 109 -43.24 8.48 -22.92
C PHE A 109 -43.13 7.10 -22.22
N ALA A 110 -43.75 6.93 -21.05
CA ALA A 110 -43.74 5.67 -20.33
C ALA A 110 -44.43 4.55 -21.10
N GLU A 111 -45.50 4.85 -21.84
CA GLU A 111 -46.19 3.88 -22.66
C GLU A 111 -45.33 3.45 -23.86
N ARG A 112 -44.63 4.36 -24.54
CA ARG A 112 -43.70 4.01 -25.61
C ARG A 112 -42.55 3.15 -25.14
N MET A 113 -41.95 3.49 -23.97
CA MET A 113 -40.89 2.67 -23.39
C MET A 113 -41.38 1.27 -23.05
N LYS A 114 -42.59 1.17 -22.47
CA LYS A 114 -43.20 -0.14 -22.15
C LYS A 114 -43.47 -0.96 -23.39
N ALA A 115 -43.95 -0.34 -24.47
CA ALA A 115 -44.21 -1.01 -25.77
C ALA A 115 -42.91 -1.55 -26.38
N ASP A 116 -41.79 -0.85 -26.18
CA ASP A 116 -40.48 -1.27 -26.67
C ASP A 116 -39.75 -2.22 -25.68
N GLY A 117 -40.42 -2.68 -24.63
CA GLY A 117 -39.86 -3.59 -23.63
C GLY A 117 -38.85 -2.94 -22.71
N ILE A 118 -38.87 -1.61 -22.57
CA ILE A 118 -37.95 -0.84 -21.71
C ILE A 118 -38.68 -0.51 -20.42
N GLN A 119 -38.10 -0.91 -19.28
CA GLN A 119 -38.58 -0.49 -17.96
C GLN A 119 -37.81 0.77 -17.53
N LEU A 120 -38.54 1.84 -17.22
CA LEU A 120 -38.01 3.05 -16.68
C LEU A 120 -38.23 3.08 -15.16
N GLN A 121 -37.17 3.25 -14.40
CA GLN A 121 -37.26 3.53 -12.97
C GLN A 121 -36.53 4.84 -12.69
N VAL A 122 -37.24 5.80 -12.09
CA VAL A 122 -36.65 7.02 -11.59
C VAL A 122 -36.50 6.86 -10.08
N TRP A 123 -35.29 6.99 -9.62
CA TRP A 123 -34.98 7.02 -8.20
C TRP A 123 -34.68 8.44 -7.80
N TRP A 124 -35.39 8.97 -6.83
CA TRP A 124 -35.00 10.17 -6.15
C TRP A 124 -35.26 10.07 -4.66
N GLY A 125 -34.47 10.73 -3.86
CA GLY A 125 -34.64 10.77 -2.43
C GLY A 125 -34.26 12.12 -1.89
N LEU A 126 -35.03 12.60 -0.93
CA LEU A 126 -34.74 13.76 -0.15
C LEU A 126 -34.56 13.28 1.29
N ASN A 127 -33.38 13.38 1.83
CA ASN A 127 -33.16 13.13 3.24
C ASN A 127 -33.17 14.48 3.96
N VAL A 128 -34.23 14.74 4.73
CA VAL A 128 -34.40 15.97 5.49
C VAL A 128 -33.82 15.75 6.88
N GLY A 129 -32.52 15.82 6.98
CA GLY A 129 -31.79 15.84 8.24
C GLY A 129 -30.99 17.12 8.40
N ALA A 130 -29.97 17.13 9.23
CA ALA A 130 -29.06 18.27 9.40
C ALA A 130 -28.30 18.63 8.11
N ALA A 131 -28.30 17.76 7.10
CA ALA A 131 -27.83 18.02 5.75
C ALA A 131 -28.92 17.63 4.74
N LEU A 132 -29.23 18.52 3.80
CA LEU A 132 -30.15 18.24 2.70
C LEU A 132 -29.44 17.30 1.72
N THR A 133 -29.86 16.05 1.69
CA THR A 133 -29.37 15.07 0.71
C THR A 133 -30.51 14.69 -0.22
N GLY A 134 -30.28 14.78 -1.52
CA GLY A 134 -31.24 14.37 -2.52
C GLY A 134 -30.54 13.65 -3.66
N TYR A 135 -31.20 12.64 -4.20
CA TYR A 135 -30.76 11.97 -5.42
C TYR A 135 -31.95 11.71 -6.33
N ALA A 136 -31.74 11.83 -7.63
CA ALA A 136 -32.68 11.37 -8.64
C ALA A 136 -31.93 10.54 -9.68
N GLU A 137 -32.49 9.44 -10.08
CA GLU A 137 -31.91 8.54 -11.08
C GLU A 137 -32.99 8.09 -12.03
N LEU A 138 -32.74 8.27 -13.31
CA LEU A 138 -33.53 7.71 -14.39
C LEU A 138 -32.79 6.47 -14.92
N VAL A 139 -33.30 5.29 -14.67
CA VAL A 139 -32.69 4.03 -15.10
C VAL A 139 -33.58 3.34 -16.12
N CYS A 140 -33.06 3.15 -17.31
CA CYS A 140 -33.70 2.35 -18.34
C CYS A 140 -33.22 0.90 -18.24
N PHE A 141 -34.12 -0.03 -17.88
CA PHE A 141 -33.83 -1.45 -17.94
C PHE A 141 -34.35 -2.06 -19.23
N ARG A 142 -33.47 -2.68 -19.96
CA ARG A 142 -33.83 -3.64 -21.02
C ARG A 142 -33.53 -5.06 -20.55
N PRO A 143 -34.27 -6.08 -21.03
CA PRO A 143 -33.90 -7.47 -20.81
C PRO A 143 -32.51 -7.85 -21.29
N MET A 144 -31.82 -6.98 -22.05
CA MET A 144 -30.50 -7.18 -22.64
C MET A 144 -29.46 -6.11 -22.19
N VAL A 145 -29.69 -5.44 -21.10
CA VAL A 145 -28.65 -4.57 -20.49
C VAL A 145 -27.48 -5.44 -20.07
N SER A 146 -26.27 -5.04 -20.42
CA SER A 146 -25.07 -5.82 -20.11
C SER A 146 -24.97 -6.06 -18.61
N ALA A 147 -24.49 -7.24 -18.22
CA ALA A 147 -24.27 -7.61 -16.80
C ALA A 147 -23.40 -6.57 -16.08
N ASP A 148 -22.53 -5.88 -16.80
CA ASP A 148 -21.66 -4.84 -16.32
C ASP A 148 -22.43 -3.55 -15.92
N ALA A 149 -23.42 -3.13 -16.70
CA ALA A 149 -24.27 -1.98 -16.33
C ALA A 149 -25.12 -2.28 -15.10
N ILE A 150 -25.65 -3.52 -14.98
CA ILE A 150 -26.39 -3.97 -13.80
C ILE A 150 -25.47 -4.04 -12.58
N SER A 151 -24.26 -4.55 -12.75
CA SER A 151 -23.26 -4.63 -11.67
C SER A 151 -22.88 -3.25 -11.14
N ARG A 152 -22.65 -2.29 -12.02
CA ARG A 152 -22.40 -0.88 -11.65
C ARG A 152 -23.58 -0.27 -10.90
N LEU A 153 -24.78 -0.49 -11.36
CA LEU A 153 -25.99 -0.01 -10.71
C LEU A 153 -26.15 -0.57 -9.30
N LEU A 154 -25.98 -1.89 -9.15
CA LEU A 154 -26.06 -2.57 -7.85
C LEU A 154 -24.95 -2.11 -6.89
N LYS A 155 -23.76 -1.85 -7.40
CA LYS A 155 -22.65 -1.29 -6.63
C LYS A 155 -22.99 0.09 -6.08
N TRP A 156 -23.66 0.93 -6.87
CA TRP A 156 -24.13 2.24 -6.45
C TRP A 156 -25.28 2.20 -5.46
N GLN A 157 -26.25 1.34 -5.66
CA GLN A 157 -27.31 1.15 -4.69
C GLN A 157 -26.78 0.73 -3.31
N LYS A 158 -25.69 -0.05 -3.29
CA LYS A 158 -25.02 -0.47 -2.05
C LYS A 158 -24.26 0.69 -1.39
N LEU A 159 -23.58 1.52 -2.16
CA LEU A 159 -22.90 2.72 -1.67
C LEU A 159 -23.91 3.76 -1.15
N ALA A 160 -25.00 3.98 -1.87
CA ALA A 160 -26.04 4.92 -1.48
C ALA A 160 -26.71 4.58 -0.11
N LYS A 161 -26.66 3.32 0.30
CA LYS A 161 -27.20 2.90 1.62
C LYS A 161 -26.23 3.17 2.78
N SER A 162 -24.94 3.38 2.52
CA SER A 162 -23.91 3.45 3.54
C SER A 162 -23.39 4.85 3.83
N ASP A 163 -23.58 5.80 2.91
CA ASP A 163 -23.06 7.16 3.01
C ASP A 163 -24.00 8.18 2.34
N PRO A 164 -24.64 9.08 3.12
CA PRO A 164 -25.52 10.12 2.58
C PRO A 164 -24.83 11.05 1.59
N ASP A 165 -23.56 11.35 1.80
CA ASP A 165 -22.81 12.27 0.93
C ASP A 165 -22.47 11.60 -0.41
N SER A 166 -22.26 10.30 -0.46
CA SER A 166 -22.07 9.56 -1.70
C SER A 166 -23.34 9.53 -2.58
N GLN A 167 -24.53 9.72 -2.00
CA GLN A 167 -25.78 9.79 -2.74
C GLN A 167 -25.86 10.99 -3.67
N LEU A 168 -25.34 12.13 -3.25
CA LEU A 168 -25.35 13.35 -4.06
C LEU A 168 -24.41 13.25 -5.26
N GLN A 169 -23.27 12.64 -5.06
CA GLN A 169 -22.32 12.42 -6.13
C GLN A 169 -22.82 11.38 -7.12
N GLN A 170 -23.53 10.36 -6.63
CA GLN A 170 -24.17 9.37 -7.49
C GLN A 170 -25.28 9.94 -8.33
N LEU A 171 -26.04 10.90 -7.83
CA LEU A 171 -27.01 11.60 -8.62
C LEU A 171 -26.40 12.16 -9.89
N ALA A 172 -25.24 12.71 -9.76
CA ALA A 172 -24.43 13.21 -10.81
C ALA A 172 -24.04 12.22 -11.85
N VAL A 173 -23.37 11.22 -11.39
CA VAL A 173 -22.91 10.14 -12.24
C VAL A 173 -24.11 9.47 -12.91
N LYS A 174 -25.22 9.35 -12.19
CA LYS A 174 -26.44 8.71 -12.68
C LYS A 174 -27.20 9.52 -13.71
N THR A 175 -27.32 10.81 -13.54
CA THR A 175 -27.89 11.66 -14.59
C THR A 175 -27.08 11.66 -15.89
N ARG A 176 -25.79 11.34 -15.83
CA ARG A 176 -24.97 11.05 -17.02
C ARG A 176 -25.12 9.64 -17.53
N LEU A 177 -25.40 8.65 -16.68
CA LEU A 177 -25.55 7.24 -17.05
C LEU A 177 -26.95 6.87 -17.51
N VAL A 178 -27.89 7.78 -17.35
CA VAL A 178 -29.19 7.72 -18.02
C VAL A 178 -29.05 7.89 -19.52
N VAL A 179 -27.94 8.46 -19.96
CA VAL A 179 -27.55 8.37 -21.36
C VAL A 179 -27.18 6.93 -21.66
N PRO A 180 -27.83 6.34 -22.63
CA PRO A 180 -27.85 4.91 -22.88
C PRO A 180 -26.49 4.28 -22.94
N THR A 181 -26.39 3.13 -22.35
CA THR A 181 -25.20 2.30 -22.32
C THR A 181 -24.87 1.64 -23.66
N SER A 182 -25.76 1.79 -24.64
CA SER A 182 -25.58 1.27 -26.01
C SER A 182 -26.02 2.27 -27.07
N ALA A 183 -25.39 2.18 -28.26
CA ALA A 183 -25.79 2.98 -29.41
C ALA A 183 -27.28 2.73 -29.82
N ALA A 184 -27.83 1.56 -29.53
CA ALA A 184 -29.25 1.25 -29.78
C ALA A 184 -30.20 2.04 -28.86
N GLU A 185 -29.83 2.30 -27.63
CA GLU A 185 -30.62 3.08 -26.65
C GLU A 185 -30.53 4.59 -26.98
N ASN A 186 -29.37 5.10 -27.37
CA ASN A 186 -29.22 6.46 -27.91
C ASN A 186 -30.15 6.68 -29.11
N ASN A 187 -30.11 5.78 -30.05
CA ASN A 187 -30.97 5.83 -31.26
C ASN A 187 -32.45 5.73 -30.90
N TRP A 188 -32.82 5.08 -29.79
CA TRP A 188 -34.20 5.00 -29.34
C TRP A 188 -34.67 6.34 -28.76
N ILE A 189 -33.85 6.96 -27.90
CA ILE A 189 -34.14 8.26 -27.30
C ILE A 189 -34.28 9.34 -28.40
N GLU A 190 -33.33 9.43 -29.30
CA GLU A 190 -33.38 10.36 -30.44
C GLU A 190 -34.61 10.17 -31.31
N ARG A 191 -34.94 8.93 -31.68
CA ARG A 191 -36.11 8.61 -32.54
C ARG A 191 -37.45 8.91 -31.88
N ASN A 192 -37.52 8.90 -30.56
CA ASN A 192 -38.77 9.14 -29.84
C ASN A 192 -38.90 10.58 -29.33
N GLY A 193 -37.93 11.46 -29.64
CA GLY A 193 -37.97 12.86 -29.31
C GLY A 193 -38.02 13.12 -27.78
N VAL A 194 -37.35 12.27 -27.03
CA VAL A 194 -37.28 12.37 -25.59
C VAL A 194 -36.22 13.40 -25.25
N GLU A 195 -36.64 14.58 -24.82
CA GLU A 195 -35.74 15.52 -24.18
C GLU A 195 -35.38 14.99 -22.80
N VAL A 196 -34.17 14.51 -22.67
CA VAL A 196 -33.56 14.24 -21.36
C VAL A 196 -33.02 15.58 -20.89
N GLU A 197 -33.72 16.26 -19.96
CA GLU A 197 -33.14 17.43 -19.32
C GLU A 197 -31.84 17.01 -18.64
N PRO A 198 -30.70 17.55 -19.09
CA PRO A 198 -29.45 17.24 -18.43
C PRO A 198 -29.54 17.84 -17.03
N PHE A 199 -29.35 17.03 -16.03
CA PHE A 199 -28.97 17.54 -14.73
C PHE A 199 -27.82 18.53 -14.95
N PRO A 200 -27.70 19.65 -14.19
CA PRO A 200 -26.67 20.66 -14.46
C PRO A 200 -25.30 20.03 -14.47
N GLY A 201 -24.86 19.63 -15.67
CA GLY A 201 -23.71 18.72 -15.87
C GLY A 201 -22.34 19.27 -15.50
N GLN A 202 -22.29 20.54 -15.10
CA GLN A 202 -21.06 21.16 -14.59
C GLN A 202 -20.65 20.62 -13.21
N PHE A 203 -21.59 20.10 -12.43
CA PHE A 203 -21.35 19.57 -11.10
C PHE A 203 -20.50 18.31 -11.07
N PHE A 204 -20.57 17.54 -12.11
CA PHE A 204 -20.20 16.14 -12.13
C PHE A 204 -19.09 15.83 -13.08
N SER A 205 -18.74 16.80 -13.91
CA SER A 205 -17.55 16.72 -14.76
C SER A 205 -16.25 16.76 -13.96
N THR A 206 -16.32 17.16 -12.69
CA THR A 206 -15.15 17.36 -11.82
C THR A 206 -15.05 16.40 -10.64
N SER A 207 -16.06 15.57 -10.36
CA SER A 207 -15.93 14.58 -9.30
C SER A 207 -15.00 13.46 -9.75
N GLN A 208 -13.84 13.41 -9.14
CA GLN A 208 -12.83 12.41 -9.34
C GLN A 208 -12.92 11.36 -8.24
N SER A 209 -12.95 10.09 -8.59
CA SER A 209 -12.83 9.03 -7.60
C SER A 209 -11.38 8.87 -7.21
N LEU A 210 -11.07 9.17 -5.97
CA LEU A 210 -9.73 9.08 -5.40
C LEU A 210 -9.62 7.89 -4.47
N THR A 211 -8.42 7.34 -4.39
CA THR A 211 -8.13 6.17 -3.56
C THR A 211 -6.78 6.35 -2.88
N LEU A 212 -6.71 6.10 -1.56
CA LEU A 212 -5.43 5.90 -0.89
C LEU A 212 -4.74 4.67 -1.48
N ARG A 213 -3.50 4.83 -1.90
CA ARG A 213 -2.75 3.78 -2.61
C ARG A 213 -2.69 2.47 -1.79
N PRO A 214 -3.20 1.35 -2.31
CA PRO A 214 -3.14 0.05 -1.65
C PRO A 214 -1.82 -0.69 -1.91
N GLU A 215 -1.09 -0.26 -2.93
CA GLU A 215 0.23 -0.70 -3.39
C GLU A 215 0.87 0.43 -4.20
N ASN A 216 2.12 0.32 -4.61
CA ASN A 216 2.79 1.44 -5.28
C ASN A 216 3.27 1.17 -6.71
N THR A 217 3.27 -0.07 -7.17
CA THR A 217 3.73 -0.43 -8.52
C THR A 217 2.94 0.32 -9.59
N ALA A 218 1.61 0.36 -9.49
CA ALA A 218 0.75 1.11 -10.41
C ALA A 218 1.08 2.62 -10.40
N GLY A 219 1.35 3.19 -9.21
CA GLY A 219 1.77 4.59 -9.06
C GLY A 219 3.12 4.88 -9.72
N VAL A 220 4.09 3.97 -9.60
CA VAL A 220 5.40 4.10 -10.27
C VAL A 220 5.24 4.00 -11.78
N VAL A 221 4.46 3.06 -12.28
CA VAL A 221 4.22 2.91 -13.73
C VAL A 221 3.47 4.11 -14.29
N ARG A 222 2.47 4.66 -13.56
CA ARG A 222 1.80 5.93 -13.95
C ARG A 222 2.82 7.07 -14.04
N ALA A 223 3.71 7.21 -13.05
CA ALA A 223 4.75 8.24 -13.07
C ALA A 223 5.72 8.03 -14.24
N TYR A 224 6.11 6.79 -14.55
CA TYR A 224 6.92 6.46 -15.72
C TYR A 224 6.29 6.95 -17.03
N ILE A 225 4.97 6.76 -17.19
CA ILE A 225 4.21 7.20 -18.37
C ILE A 225 4.09 8.73 -18.39
N GLU A 226 3.61 9.34 -17.30
CA GLU A 226 3.33 10.77 -17.21
C GLU A 226 4.57 11.63 -17.44
N HIS A 227 5.71 11.22 -16.87
CA HIS A 227 6.97 11.93 -17.01
C HIS A 227 7.81 11.45 -18.20
N LYS A 228 7.24 10.60 -19.05
CA LYS A 228 7.88 10.10 -20.29
C LYS A 228 9.27 9.50 -20.06
N LEU A 229 9.47 8.82 -18.95
CA LEU A 229 10.78 8.30 -18.56
C LEU A 229 11.32 7.27 -19.57
N GLY A 230 10.44 6.62 -20.34
CA GLY A 230 10.82 5.70 -21.41
C GLY A 230 11.44 6.38 -22.66
N GLU A 231 11.17 7.68 -22.88
CA GLU A 231 11.72 8.42 -24.02
C GLU A 231 13.25 8.59 -23.91
N THR A 232 13.82 8.42 -22.73
CA THR A 232 15.28 8.41 -22.54
C THR A 232 15.96 7.21 -23.19
N GLY A 233 15.20 6.18 -23.59
CA GLY A 233 15.73 4.93 -24.10
C GLY A 233 16.49 4.08 -23.07
N GLN A 234 16.45 4.48 -21.80
CA GLN A 234 17.17 3.83 -20.71
C GLN A 234 16.25 3.03 -19.79
N LEU A 235 16.85 2.06 -19.13
CA LEU A 235 16.19 1.32 -18.05
C LEU A 235 16.05 2.21 -16.82
N GLN A 236 14.87 2.28 -16.25
CA GLN A 236 14.59 2.97 -15.00
C GLN A 236 14.64 1.96 -13.86
N LYS A 237 15.46 2.25 -12.86
CA LYS A 237 15.54 1.50 -11.60
C LYS A 237 15.10 2.44 -10.48
N LEU A 238 13.88 2.24 -9.96
CA LEU A 238 13.24 3.16 -9.02
C LEU A 238 12.84 2.41 -7.76
N TYR A 239 13.20 2.92 -6.57
CA TYR A 239 12.73 2.39 -5.30
C TYR A 239 11.86 3.40 -4.56
N TYR A 240 11.00 2.90 -3.69
CA TYR A 240 10.14 3.71 -2.83
C TYR A 240 10.10 3.14 -1.41
N ILE A 241 9.90 4.04 -0.43
CA ILE A 241 9.64 3.70 0.97
C ILE A 241 8.48 4.57 1.42
N GLY A 242 7.42 3.96 1.96
CA GLY A 242 6.30 4.74 2.46
C GLY A 242 5.00 3.99 2.71
N PRO A 243 3.97 4.72 3.19
CA PRO A 243 2.73 4.14 3.64
C PRO A 243 1.87 3.64 2.49
N GLN A 244 1.17 2.51 2.76
CA GLN A 244 0.14 1.92 1.94
C GLN A 244 -1.13 1.72 2.79
N PHE A 245 -2.30 1.55 2.14
CA PHE A 245 -3.58 1.55 2.84
C PHE A 245 -4.49 0.45 2.32
N ARG A 246 -4.95 -0.45 3.22
CA ARG A 246 -5.91 -1.51 2.88
C ARG A 246 -6.94 -1.69 3.98
N ARG A 247 -8.20 -1.91 3.61
CA ARG A 247 -9.31 -2.17 4.55
C ARG A 247 -9.31 -3.59 5.10
N GLU A 248 -8.17 -4.22 5.18
CA GLU A 248 -8.04 -5.56 5.74
C GLU A 248 -8.53 -5.63 7.21
N ARG A 249 -8.88 -6.84 7.64
CA ARG A 249 -9.12 -7.11 9.06
C ARG A 249 -7.78 -7.01 9.81
N PRO A 250 -7.65 -6.07 10.76
CA PRO A 250 -6.38 -5.87 11.46
C PRO A 250 -5.98 -7.10 12.27
N GLN A 251 -4.72 -7.50 12.14
CA GLN A 251 -4.07 -8.55 12.93
C GLN A 251 -2.58 -8.23 13.08
N LYS A 252 -1.85 -9.00 13.90
CA LYS A 252 -0.41 -8.79 14.10
C LYS A 252 0.35 -8.85 12.77
N GLY A 253 1.06 -7.78 12.43
CA GLY A 253 1.79 -7.65 11.16
C GLY A 253 0.92 -7.32 9.93
N ARG A 254 -0.38 -7.03 10.12
CA ARG A 254 -1.28 -6.51 9.09
C ARG A 254 -2.10 -5.36 9.64
N TYR A 255 -1.85 -4.19 9.14
CA TYR A 255 -2.50 -2.95 9.52
C TYR A 255 -3.26 -2.36 8.34
N ARG A 256 -4.19 -1.45 8.62
CA ARG A 256 -4.92 -0.70 7.58
C ARG A 256 -4.05 0.39 6.95
N GLN A 257 -3.13 0.95 7.73
CA GLN A 257 -2.00 1.73 7.26
C GLN A 257 -0.74 0.95 7.63
N PHE A 258 0.10 0.63 6.67
CA PHE A 258 1.35 -0.11 6.83
C PHE A 258 2.40 0.50 5.90
N SER A 259 3.67 0.30 6.18
CA SER A 259 4.75 0.79 5.33
C SER A 259 5.30 -0.32 4.45
N GLN A 260 5.65 0.06 3.23
CA GLN A 260 6.34 -0.83 2.29
C GLN A 260 7.63 -0.19 1.79
N ILE A 261 8.66 -1.02 1.69
CA ILE A 261 9.83 -0.81 0.84
C ILE A 261 9.60 -1.61 -0.43
N GLY A 262 9.76 -0.97 -1.60
CA GLY A 262 9.66 -1.67 -2.88
C GLY A 262 10.54 -1.04 -3.92
N ALA A 263 10.75 -1.75 -5.02
CA ALA A 263 11.48 -1.22 -6.17
C ALA A 263 10.99 -1.84 -7.47
N GLU A 264 11.13 -1.06 -8.54
CA GLU A 264 10.69 -1.38 -9.88
C GLU A 264 11.83 -1.17 -10.88
N VAL A 265 12.03 -2.14 -11.75
CA VAL A 265 12.91 -2.04 -12.93
C VAL A 265 12.01 -2.05 -14.15
N ILE A 266 11.91 -0.93 -14.85
CA ILE A 266 10.99 -0.73 -15.98
C ILE A 266 11.66 0.01 -17.11
N GLY A 267 11.32 -0.30 -18.35
CA GLY A 267 11.87 0.43 -19.50
C GLY A 267 11.46 -0.17 -20.83
N PRO A 268 11.87 0.45 -21.94
CA PRO A 268 11.63 -0.10 -23.27
C PRO A 268 12.41 -1.40 -23.47
N GLN A 269 11.92 -2.28 -24.34
CA GLN A 269 12.61 -3.54 -24.68
C GLN A 269 14.06 -3.31 -25.16
N SER A 270 14.28 -2.23 -25.90
CA SER A 270 15.62 -1.84 -26.37
C SER A 270 16.64 -1.59 -25.25
N ALA A 271 16.17 -1.30 -24.03
CA ALA A 271 17.01 -1.16 -22.83
C ALA A 271 17.25 -2.48 -22.09
N GLY A 272 16.76 -3.62 -22.62
CA GLY A 272 16.90 -4.93 -22.00
C GLY A 272 15.99 -5.16 -20.79
N SER A 273 14.85 -4.49 -20.73
CA SER A 273 13.87 -4.62 -19.64
C SER A 273 13.23 -6.01 -19.57
N GLU A 274 13.17 -6.76 -20.69
CA GLU A 274 12.67 -8.14 -20.75
C GLU A 274 13.74 -9.21 -20.41
N SER A 275 14.98 -8.80 -20.17
CA SER A 275 16.07 -9.77 -19.95
C SER A 275 15.85 -10.56 -18.66
N PRO A 276 16.00 -11.91 -18.70
CA PRO A 276 15.97 -12.75 -17.51
C PRO A 276 17.01 -12.35 -16.45
N LEU A 277 18.11 -11.73 -16.89
CA LEU A 277 19.14 -11.22 -15.98
C LEU A 277 18.61 -10.12 -15.04
N ARG A 278 17.58 -9.34 -15.48
CA ARG A 278 16.97 -8.31 -14.62
C ARG A 278 16.18 -8.97 -13.49
N ASP A 279 15.53 -10.09 -13.77
CA ASP A 279 14.79 -10.84 -12.75
C ASP A 279 15.78 -11.40 -11.71
N ALA A 280 16.86 -12.01 -12.18
CA ALA A 280 17.90 -12.57 -11.31
C ALA A 280 18.62 -11.46 -10.48
N GLU A 281 18.93 -10.29 -11.07
CA GLU A 281 19.54 -9.16 -10.38
C GLU A 281 18.65 -8.63 -9.22
N VAL A 282 17.34 -8.53 -9.44
CA VAL A 282 16.39 -8.13 -8.39
C VAL A 282 16.36 -9.15 -7.26
N LEU A 283 16.35 -10.45 -7.58
CA LEU A 283 16.32 -11.52 -6.58
C LEU A 283 17.61 -11.60 -5.77
N GLU A 284 18.76 -11.44 -6.42
CA GLU A 284 20.07 -11.40 -5.78
C GLU A 284 20.20 -10.17 -4.87
N MET A 285 19.77 -9.00 -5.32
CA MET A 285 19.72 -7.78 -4.51
C MET A 285 18.86 -7.97 -3.25
N LEU A 286 17.73 -8.67 -3.35
CA LEU A 286 16.86 -8.95 -2.22
C LEU A 286 17.48 -9.91 -1.22
N ALA A 287 18.17 -10.95 -1.69
CA ALA A 287 18.95 -11.85 -0.85
C ALA A 287 20.03 -11.06 -0.08
N THR A 288 20.80 -10.23 -0.78
CA THR A 288 21.79 -9.33 -0.20
C THR A 288 21.19 -8.39 0.86
N LEU A 289 20.02 -7.80 0.58
CA LEU A 289 19.34 -6.92 1.54
C LEU A 289 18.93 -7.66 2.82
N LEU A 290 18.35 -8.85 2.70
CA LEU A 290 17.95 -9.65 3.85
C LEU A 290 19.16 -10.08 4.70
N ASP A 291 20.26 -10.47 4.06
CA ASP A 291 21.50 -10.85 4.74
C ASP A 291 22.13 -9.65 5.48
N GLU A 292 22.16 -8.46 4.88
CA GLU A 292 22.68 -7.24 5.52
C GLU A 292 21.78 -6.74 6.67
N LEU A 293 20.50 -6.99 6.60
CA LEU A 293 19.60 -6.76 7.73
C LEU A 293 19.83 -7.75 8.87
N GLY A 294 20.56 -8.85 8.63
CA GLY A 294 20.77 -9.93 9.56
C GLY A 294 19.58 -10.89 9.66
N ILE A 295 18.70 -10.92 8.67
CA ILE A 295 17.59 -11.85 8.62
C ILE A 295 18.10 -13.17 8.05
N SER A 296 18.40 -14.13 8.92
CA SER A 296 18.83 -15.47 8.55
C SER A 296 17.65 -16.42 8.37
N GLY A 297 17.84 -17.49 7.60
CA GLY A 297 16.82 -18.54 7.44
C GLY A 297 15.65 -18.16 6.54
N TRP A 298 15.80 -17.13 5.72
CA TRP A 298 14.87 -16.83 4.65
C TRP A 298 14.91 -17.92 3.56
N LYS A 299 13.82 -18.09 2.84
CA LYS A 299 13.71 -19.00 1.69
C LYS A 299 13.12 -18.25 0.51
N LEU A 300 13.76 -18.38 -0.65
CA LEU A 300 13.22 -17.88 -1.91
C LEU A 300 12.38 -18.99 -2.57
N GLU A 301 11.11 -18.73 -2.74
CA GLU A 301 10.21 -19.50 -3.59
C GLU A 301 10.03 -18.78 -4.92
N ILE A 302 10.15 -19.49 -6.04
CA ILE A 302 10.08 -18.93 -7.40
C ILE A 302 9.23 -19.80 -8.31
N ASN A 303 8.48 -19.14 -9.19
CA ASN A 303 7.66 -19.77 -10.22
C ASN A 303 7.67 -18.93 -11.51
N SER A 304 7.17 -19.52 -12.60
CA SER A 304 6.79 -18.79 -13.80
C SER A 304 5.29 -18.97 -14.05
N VAL A 305 4.58 -17.86 -14.16
CA VAL A 305 3.15 -17.86 -14.56
C VAL A 305 2.99 -17.66 -16.08
N GLY A 306 4.08 -17.62 -16.82
CA GLY A 306 4.11 -17.48 -18.25
C GLY A 306 3.63 -16.14 -18.79
N SER A 307 3.50 -16.05 -20.10
CA SER A 307 2.89 -14.92 -20.80
C SER A 307 1.37 -14.86 -20.56
N SER A 308 0.71 -13.80 -21.01
CA SER A 308 -0.76 -13.71 -20.98
C SER A 308 -1.41 -14.83 -21.80
N ALA A 309 -0.78 -15.25 -22.89
CA ALA A 309 -1.25 -16.37 -23.72
C ALA A 309 -1.09 -17.71 -22.98
N ASP A 310 0.02 -17.93 -22.28
CA ASP A 310 0.24 -19.13 -21.47
C ASP A 310 -0.80 -19.23 -20.36
N ARG A 311 -1.08 -18.12 -19.66
CA ARG A 311 -2.11 -18.05 -18.62
C ARG A 311 -3.52 -18.34 -19.17
N ALA A 312 -3.84 -17.84 -20.35
CA ALA A 312 -5.12 -18.14 -20.99
C ALA A 312 -5.29 -19.64 -21.22
N ARG A 313 -4.29 -20.29 -21.84
CA ARG A 313 -4.27 -21.76 -22.04
C ARG A 313 -4.35 -22.52 -20.72
N TYR A 314 -3.55 -22.12 -19.75
CA TYR A 314 -3.54 -22.79 -18.45
C TYR A 314 -4.87 -22.63 -17.70
N ASN A 315 -5.52 -21.46 -17.79
CA ASN A 315 -6.82 -21.24 -17.19
C ASN A 315 -7.90 -22.18 -17.76
N GLU A 316 -7.87 -22.50 -19.05
CA GLU A 316 -8.76 -23.48 -19.65
C GLU A 316 -8.52 -24.88 -19.08
N VAL A 317 -7.26 -25.31 -19.03
CA VAL A 317 -6.86 -26.60 -18.46
C VAL A 317 -7.22 -26.68 -16.97
N LEU A 318 -6.98 -25.61 -16.23
CA LEU A 318 -7.26 -25.53 -14.81
C LEU A 318 -8.76 -25.55 -14.51
N ARG A 319 -9.57 -24.82 -15.29
CA ARG A 319 -11.05 -24.89 -15.17
C ARG A 319 -11.57 -26.28 -15.42
N ALA A 320 -11.14 -26.92 -16.48
CA ALA A 320 -11.56 -28.30 -16.78
C ALA A 320 -11.18 -29.29 -15.66
N ALA A 321 -10.03 -29.08 -15.02
CA ALA A 321 -9.60 -29.90 -13.88
C ALA A 321 -10.36 -29.56 -12.59
N LEU A 322 -10.78 -28.31 -12.39
CA LEU A 322 -11.53 -27.86 -11.22
C LEU A 322 -13.00 -28.25 -11.26
N ASP A 323 -13.63 -28.25 -12.43
CA ASP A 323 -15.07 -28.52 -12.59
C ASP A 323 -15.57 -29.73 -11.79
N PRO A 324 -14.95 -30.93 -11.85
CA PRO A 324 -15.42 -32.10 -11.12
C PRO A 324 -15.12 -32.07 -9.61
N VAL A 325 -14.15 -31.25 -9.16
CA VAL A 325 -13.66 -31.26 -7.77
C VAL A 325 -14.06 -30.01 -6.98
N ALA A 326 -14.40 -28.90 -7.64
CA ALA A 326 -14.76 -27.65 -6.99
C ALA A 326 -15.91 -27.78 -5.98
N PRO A 327 -16.97 -28.58 -6.21
CA PRO A 327 -18.04 -28.78 -5.22
C PRO A 327 -17.57 -29.36 -3.89
N GLN A 328 -16.40 -29.99 -3.84
CA GLN A 328 -15.83 -30.60 -2.64
C GLN A 328 -14.89 -29.64 -1.88
N MET A 329 -14.60 -28.47 -2.44
CA MET A 329 -13.68 -27.48 -1.89
C MET A 329 -14.41 -26.44 -1.02
N CYS A 330 -13.66 -25.63 -0.30
CA CYS A 330 -14.21 -24.52 0.48
C CYS A 330 -14.97 -23.51 -0.40
N GLU A 331 -15.92 -22.77 0.18
CA GLU A 331 -16.78 -21.80 -0.54
C GLU A 331 -15.98 -20.77 -1.35
N ASP A 332 -14.85 -20.30 -0.82
CA ASP A 332 -13.96 -19.38 -1.53
C ASP A 332 -13.36 -20.03 -2.77
N CYS A 333 -12.94 -21.29 -2.69
CA CYS A 333 -12.39 -22.02 -3.84
C CYS A 333 -13.46 -22.33 -4.89
N GLN A 334 -14.67 -22.66 -4.48
CA GLN A 334 -15.80 -22.84 -5.42
C GLN A 334 -16.07 -21.56 -6.22
N ARG A 335 -16.10 -20.41 -5.56
CA ARG A 335 -16.26 -19.11 -6.23
C ARG A 335 -15.08 -18.80 -7.14
N ARG A 336 -13.84 -18.99 -6.66
CA ARG A 336 -12.60 -18.71 -7.39
C ARG A 336 -12.44 -19.60 -8.62
N ALA A 337 -12.86 -20.84 -8.57
CA ALA A 337 -12.83 -21.75 -9.72
C ALA A 337 -13.55 -21.16 -10.94
N VAL A 338 -14.63 -20.38 -10.73
CA VAL A 338 -15.40 -19.72 -11.78
C VAL A 338 -14.78 -18.37 -12.15
N THR A 339 -14.49 -17.51 -11.14
CA THR A 339 -14.11 -16.10 -11.37
C THR A 339 -12.63 -15.92 -11.67
N ASN A 340 -11.75 -16.59 -10.94
CA ASN A 340 -10.29 -16.53 -11.13
C ASN A 340 -9.63 -17.83 -10.65
N PRO A 341 -9.58 -18.87 -11.51
CA PRO A 341 -9.15 -20.20 -11.15
C PRO A 341 -7.72 -20.27 -10.61
N LEU A 342 -6.81 -19.40 -11.07
CA LEU A 342 -5.44 -19.30 -10.54
C LEU A 342 -5.42 -19.05 -9.02
N ARG A 343 -6.40 -18.33 -8.49
CA ARG A 343 -6.47 -18.02 -7.06
C ARG A 343 -6.83 -19.23 -6.19
N VAL A 344 -7.29 -20.32 -6.78
CA VAL A 344 -7.51 -21.60 -6.07
C VAL A 344 -6.18 -22.16 -5.56
N LEU A 345 -5.09 -21.99 -6.32
CA LEU A 345 -3.74 -22.47 -5.96
C LEU A 345 -3.20 -21.81 -4.67
N ASP A 346 -3.71 -20.63 -4.31
CA ASP A 346 -3.32 -19.88 -3.09
C ASP A 346 -4.18 -20.23 -1.86
N CYS A 347 -5.09 -21.20 -1.96
CA CYS A 347 -5.89 -21.62 -0.83
C CYS A 347 -5.05 -22.22 0.29
N LYS A 348 -5.40 -21.88 1.55
CA LYS A 348 -4.70 -22.36 2.75
C LYS A 348 -5.56 -23.31 3.60
N VAL A 349 -6.76 -23.62 3.14
CA VAL A 349 -7.68 -24.56 3.83
C VAL A 349 -7.07 -25.97 3.76
N PRO A 350 -6.85 -26.65 4.90
CA PRO A 350 -6.16 -27.94 4.91
C PRO A 350 -6.85 -29.02 4.08
N GLU A 351 -8.18 -29.02 4.08
CA GLU A 351 -9.02 -30.00 3.38
C GLU A 351 -8.89 -29.87 1.85
N ASP A 352 -8.61 -28.67 1.34
CA ASP A 352 -8.45 -28.40 -0.08
C ASP A 352 -7.04 -28.79 -0.60
N GLN A 353 -6.05 -28.96 0.29
CA GLN A 353 -4.65 -29.14 -0.13
C GLN A 353 -4.45 -30.39 -1.02
N PRO A 354 -4.99 -31.57 -0.70
CA PRO A 354 -4.82 -32.75 -1.55
C PRO A 354 -5.39 -32.57 -2.96
N ILE A 355 -6.51 -31.85 -3.08
CA ILE A 355 -7.15 -31.55 -4.37
C ILE A 355 -6.24 -30.62 -5.17
N ILE A 356 -5.73 -29.55 -4.54
CA ILE A 356 -4.88 -28.56 -5.20
C ILE A 356 -3.56 -29.17 -5.65
N ASP A 357 -2.96 -30.05 -4.85
CA ASP A 357 -1.70 -30.72 -5.20
C ASP A 357 -1.84 -31.65 -6.42
N ALA A 358 -3.05 -32.14 -6.69
CA ALA A 358 -3.36 -32.97 -7.85
C ALA A 358 -3.68 -32.17 -9.13
N LEU A 359 -3.85 -30.84 -9.04
CA LEU A 359 -4.17 -30.00 -10.20
C LEU A 359 -3.00 -29.92 -11.19
N PRO A 360 -3.28 -29.71 -12.48
CA PRO A 360 -2.25 -29.46 -13.50
C PRO A 360 -1.32 -28.31 -13.10
N LYS A 361 -0.05 -28.41 -13.45
CA LYS A 361 0.94 -27.38 -13.13
C LYS A 361 1.05 -26.38 -14.28
N ILE A 362 1.19 -25.09 -13.96
CA ILE A 362 1.28 -24.02 -14.96
C ILE A 362 2.52 -24.20 -15.86
N VAL A 363 3.60 -24.74 -15.35
CA VAL A 363 4.85 -24.97 -16.09
C VAL A 363 4.66 -25.90 -17.30
N ASP A 364 3.65 -26.78 -17.26
CA ASP A 364 3.32 -27.69 -18.35
C ASP A 364 2.60 -26.99 -19.52
N SER A 365 2.06 -25.79 -19.28
CA SER A 365 1.34 -24.96 -20.26
C SER A 365 2.18 -23.81 -20.81
N LEU A 366 3.43 -23.65 -20.38
CA LEU A 366 4.31 -22.60 -20.87
C LEU A 366 4.75 -22.87 -22.32
N ASP A 367 4.82 -21.80 -23.11
CA ASP A 367 5.48 -21.83 -24.41
C ASP A 367 7.01 -21.90 -24.26
N GLU A 368 7.69 -22.12 -25.37
CA GLU A 368 9.16 -22.30 -25.35
C GLU A 368 9.87 -21.01 -24.88
N ALA A 369 9.42 -19.83 -25.30
CA ALA A 369 10.00 -18.55 -24.89
C ALA A 369 9.88 -18.32 -23.38
N SER A 370 8.74 -18.68 -22.78
CA SER A 370 8.53 -18.59 -21.32
C SER A 370 9.38 -19.61 -20.55
N LYS A 371 9.58 -20.82 -21.11
CA LYS A 371 10.47 -21.83 -20.51
C LYS A 371 11.94 -21.41 -20.57
N GLU A 372 12.40 -20.93 -21.72
CA GLU A 372 13.76 -20.43 -21.92
C GLU A 372 14.05 -19.26 -21.00
N HIS A 373 13.12 -18.30 -20.90
CA HIS A 373 13.24 -17.15 -19.98
C HIS A 373 13.41 -17.65 -18.55
N PHE A 374 12.53 -18.54 -18.09
CA PHE A 374 12.59 -19.05 -16.71
C PHE A 374 13.86 -19.86 -16.45
N ALA A 375 14.28 -20.69 -17.38
CA ALA A 375 15.54 -21.44 -17.28
C ALA A 375 16.76 -20.51 -17.16
N ALA A 376 16.77 -19.40 -17.94
CA ALA A 376 17.84 -18.41 -17.87
C ALA A 376 17.87 -17.65 -16.51
N VAL A 377 16.70 -17.34 -15.93
CA VAL A 377 16.63 -16.76 -14.56
C VAL A 377 17.25 -17.73 -13.55
N LEU A 378 16.87 -19.00 -13.58
CA LEU A 378 17.37 -20.01 -12.65
C LEU A 378 18.89 -20.22 -12.81
N ALA A 379 19.39 -20.29 -14.04
CA ALA A 379 20.83 -20.42 -14.31
C ALA A 379 21.63 -19.20 -13.78
N ALA A 380 21.07 -17.99 -13.87
CA ALA A 380 21.70 -16.79 -13.33
C ALA A 380 21.73 -16.80 -11.79
N LEU A 381 20.66 -17.28 -11.13
CA LEU A 381 20.63 -17.45 -9.67
C LEU A 381 21.60 -18.50 -9.19
N ASP A 382 21.70 -19.63 -9.90
CA ASP A 382 22.68 -20.69 -9.62
C ASP A 382 24.12 -20.14 -9.71
N ALA A 383 24.41 -19.36 -10.76
CA ALA A 383 25.71 -18.74 -10.95
C ALA A 383 26.04 -17.67 -9.88
N ALA A 384 25.01 -16.96 -9.37
CA ALA A 384 25.15 -16.00 -8.29
C ALA A 384 25.18 -16.66 -6.88
N GLY A 385 24.91 -17.96 -6.78
CA GLY A 385 24.87 -18.68 -5.51
C GLY A 385 23.65 -18.36 -4.64
N VAL A 386 22.56 -17.86 -5.23
CA VAL A 386 21.31 -17.54 -4.53
C VAL A 386 20.44 -18.78 -4.43
N PRO A 387 20.21 -19.34 -3.23
CA PRO A 387 19.39 -20.55 -3.08
C PRO A 387 17.91 -20.26 -3.32
N TYR A 388 17.22 -21.15 -4.03
CA TYR A 388 15.80 -21.05 -4.31
C TYR A 388 15.10 -22.40 -4.28
N THR A 389 13.77 -22.36 -4.16
CA THR A 389 12.87 -23.51 -4.31
C THR A 389 11.84 -23.20 -5.38
N ARG A 390 11.64 -24.10 -6.34
CA ARG A 390 10.55 -23.97 -7.32
C ARG A 390 9.23 -24.34 -6.65
N ASN A 391 8.29 -23.39 -6.65
CA ASN A 391 6.95 -23.61 -6.11
C ASN A 391 5.91 -23.43 -7.21
N HIS A 392 5.43 -24.52 -7.81
CA HIS A 392 4.44 -24.50 -8.90
C HIS A 392 3.07 -23.94 -8.49
N ARG A 393 2.80 -23.82 -7.19
CA ARG A 393 1.57 -23.25 -6.67
C ARG A 393 1.68 -21.74 -6.40
N LEU A 394 2.90 -21.18 -6.51
CA LEU A 394 3.11 -19.78 -6.23
C LEU A 394 2.45 -18.92 -7.30
N VAL A 395 1.31 -18.33 -6.94
CA VAL A 395 0.59 -17.28 -7.67
C VAL A 395 0.50 -16.05 -6.78
N ARG A 396 0.39 -14.88 -7.39
CA ARG A 396 0.34 -13.61 -6.65
C ARG A 396 -1.07 -13.04 -6.64
N GLY A 397 -1.35 -12.19 -5.64
CA GLY A 397 -2.65 -11.57 -5.41
C GLY A 397 -3.06 -10.48 -6.41
N LEU A 398 -2.24 -10.20 -7.41
CA LEU A 398 -2.41 -9.11 -8.38
C LEU A 398 -2.40 -9.72 -9.80
N ASP A 399 -3.30 -9.27 -10.67
CA ASP A 399 -3.52 -9.91 -11.96
C ASP A 399 -2.52 -9.50 -13.05
N TYR A 400 -1.71 -8.47 -12.80
CA TYR A 400 -0.73 -7.96 -13.76
C TYR A 400 0.53 -8.81 -13.92
N TYR A 401 0.78 -9.78 -13.03
CA TYR A 401 2.01 -10.56 -13.11
C TYR A 401 2.08 -11.44 -14.35
N THR A 402 3.29 -11.49 -14.93
CA THR A 402 3.65 -12.32 -16.06
C THR A 402 4.99 -13.01 -15.78
N ARG A 403 5.30 -14.12 -16.47
CA ARG A 403 6.59 -14.82 -16.37
C ARG A 403 7.01 -15.04 -14.91
N THR A 404 8.13 -14.48 -14.47
CA THR A 404 8.71 -14.70 -13.15
C THR A 404 7.86 -14.13 -12.02
N THR A 405 7.51 -14.98 -11.04
CA THR A 405 6.91 -14.59 -9.77
C THR A 405 7.71 -15.19 -8.62
N PHE A 406 7.84 -14.48 -7.51
CA PHE A 406 8.63 -14.91 -6.38
C PHE A 406 8.11 -14.43 -5.04
N GLU A 407 8.51 -15.14 -4.00
CA GLU A 407 8.24 -14.78 -2.61
C GLU A 407 9.43 -15.19 -1.73
N PHE A 408 9.88 -14.28 -0.86
CA PHE A 408 10.80 -14.62 0.21
C PHE A 408 10.00 -14.87 1.47
N THR A 409 10.20 -16.04 2.07
CA THR A 409 9.46 -16.49 3.26
C THR A 409 10.39 -16.68 4.45
N HIS A 410 9.82 -16.63 5.68
CA HIS A 410 10.58 -16.89 6.90
C HIS A 410 9.72 -17.66 7.93
N GLY A 411 10.25 -18.77 8.45
CA GLY A 411 9.51 -19.65 9.34
C GLY A 411 9.04 -19.04 10.66
N GLY A 412 9.68 -17.97 11.13
CA GLY A 412 9.33 -17.27 12.37
C GLY A 412 8.04 -16.43 12.31
N LEU A 413 7.43 -16.28 11.13
CA LEU A 413 6.21 -15.49 10.95
C LEU A 413 4.91 -16.32 11.02
N GLY A 414 5.00 -17.64 11.26
CA GLY A 414 3.84 -18.53 11.36
C GLY A 414 3.14 -18.77 10.02
N ALA A 415 1.81 -18.87 10.03
CA ALA A 415 1.00 -19.20 8.83
C ALA A 415 1.11 -18.18 7.70
N GLN A 416 1.50 -16.95 8.00
CA GLN A 416 1.71 -15.88 7.03
C GLN A 416 3.20 -15.53 6.95
N ASN A 417 3.97 -16.48 6.43
CA ASN A 417 5.42 -16.51 6.44
C ASN A 417 6.12 -15.62 5.40
N ALA A 418 5.38 -14.95 4.50
CA ALA A 418 5.94 -14.08 3.47
C ALA A 418 6.58 -12.83 4.08
N LEU A 419 7.86 -12.59 3.84
CA LEU A 419 8.58 -11.34 4.12
C LEU A 419 8.29 -10.29 3.05
N LEU A 420 8.44 -10.71 1.81
CA LEU A 420 8.28 -9.88 0.62
C LEU A 420 7.87 -10.74 -0.58
N GLY A 421 7.42 -10.09 -1.62
CA GLY A 421 7.14 -10.79 -2.85
C GLY A 421 7.00 -9.84 -4.03
N GLY A 422 7.13 -10.40 -5.21
CA GLY A 422 7.13 -9.64 -6.44
C GLY A 422 7.02 -10.50 -7.67
N GLY A 423 7.36 -9.90 -8.80
CA GLY A 423 7.39 -10.58 -10.09
C GLY A 423 7.39 -9.61 -11.26
N ARG A 424 7.38 -10.17 -12.44
CA ARG A 424 7.37 -9.45 -13.71
C ARG A 424 5.94 -9.03 -14.10
N TYR A 425 5.79 -7.85 -14.73
CA TYR A 425 4.50 -7.26 -15.10
C TYR A 425 4.56 -6.60 -16.48
N ASP A 426 4.89 -7.36 -17.53
CA ASP A 426 5.23 -6.85 -18.86
C ASP A 426 4.10 -6.06 -19.56
N GLY A 427 2.84 -6.27 -19.19
CA GLY A 427 1.68 -5.59 -19.78
C GLY A 427 1.06 -4.46 -18.94
N LEU A 428 1.62 -4.13 -17.76
CA LEU A 428 0.98 -3.17 -16.85
C LEU A 428 0.96 -1.75 -17.44
N SER A 429 2.03 -1.31 -18.09
CA SER A 429 2.09 0.01 -18.71
C SER A 429 0.99 0.21 -19.75
N GLU A 430 0.79 -0.77 -20.65
CA GLU A 430 -0.26 -0.73 -21.64
C GLU A 430 -1.66 -0.79 -21.01
N ALA A 431 -1.85 -1.56 -19.95
CA ALA A 431 -3.13 -1.66 -19.25
C ALA A 431 -3.60 -0.32 -18.67
N ILE A 432 -2.67 0.54 -18.25
CA ILE A 432 -2.98 1.88 -17.75
C ILE A 432 -2.82 3.00 -18.79
N GLY A 433 -2.63 2.63 -20.07
CA GLY A 433 -2.64 3.56 -21.21
C GLY A 433 -1.29 4.10 -21.63
N GLY A 434 -0.20 3.47 -21.21
CA GLY A 434 1.17 3.82 -21.57
C GLY A 434 1.74 3.04 -22.76
N PRO A 435 3.00 3.33 -23.13
CA PRO A 435 3.73 2.57 -24.13
C PRO A 435 4.12 1.19 -23.59
N LYS A 436 4.52 0.27 -24.46
CA LYS A 436 5.07 -1.02 -24.05
C LYS A 436 6.34 -0.82 -23.23
N ALA A 437 6.27 -1.18 -21.97
CA ALA A 437 7.36 -1.03 -21.02
C ALA A 437 7.38 -2.22 -20.04
N PRO A 438 8.03 -3.32 -20.43
CA PRO A 438 8.20 -4.47 -19.56
C PRO A 438 8.89 -4.09 -18.25
N GLY A 439 8.48 -4.73 -17.16
CA GLY A 439 9.05 -4.44 -15.86
C GLY A 439 9.02 -5.62 -14.91
N ILE A 440 9.84 -5.51 -13.88
CA ILE A 440 9.87 -6.42 -12.73
C ILE A 440 10.05 -5.59 -11.46
N GLY A 441 9.34 -5.97 -10.41
CA GLY A 441 9.43 -5.29 -9.13
C GLY A 441 9.04 -6.15 -7.95
N PHE A 442 9.14 -5.57 -6.78
CA PHE A 442 8.76 -6.22 -5.53
C PHE A 442 8.26 -5.19 -4.51
N ALA A 443 7.56 -5.70 -3.50
CA ALA A 443 7.24 -4.95 -2.30
C ALA A 443 7.43 -5.81 -1.06
N MET A 444 8.03 -5.22 -0.01
CA MET A 444 8.19 -5.82 1.31
C MET A 444 7.51 -4.98 2.37
N GLY A 445 6.80 -5.63 3.29
CA GLY A 445 6.18 -4.96 4.44
C GLY A 445 7.21 -4.73 5.54
N GLU A 446 7.47 -3.47 5.92
CA GLU A 446 8.42 -3.14 6.98
C GLU A 446 8.01 -3.74 8.33
N ASP A 447 6.71 -3.73 8.67
CA ASP A 447 6.20 -4.39 9.88
C ASP A 447 6.64 -5.85 10.00
N ARG A 448 6.71 -6.57 8.88
CA ARG A 448 7.13 -7.98 8.85
C ARG A 448 8.62 -8.15 9.06
N LEU A 449 9.44 -7.26 8.48
CA LEU A 449 10.89 -7.23 8.73
C LEU A 449 11.17 -6.94 10.20
N VAL A 450 10.48 -5.94 10.78
CA VAL A 450 10.59 -5.62 12.20
C VAL A 450 10.23 -6.82 13.08
N LEU A 451 9.10 -7.48 12.82
CA LEU A 451 8.68 -8.66 13.59
C LEU A 451 9.69 -9.79 13.50
N THR A 452 10.30 -10.01 12.33
CA THR A 452 11.31 -11.05 12.13
C THR A 452 12.59 -10.74 12.90
N LEU A 453 13.08 -9.50 12.83
CA LEU A 453 14.28 -9.06 13.55
C LEU A 453 14.09 -9.11 15.08
N LEU A 454 12.92 -8.71 15.57
CA LEU A 454 12.57 -8.82 16.99
C LEU A 454 12.50 -10.28 17.45
N ALA A 455 11.99 -11.19 16.63
CA ALA A 455 11.94 -12.62 16.93
C ALA A 455 13.34 -13.25 16.98
N GLN A 456 14.30 -12.72 16.23
CA GLN A 456 15.70 -13.15 16.23
C GLN A 456 16.54 -12.49 17.33
N GLN A 457 15.91 -11.73 18.25
CA GLN A 457 16.57 -11.00 19.36
C GLN A 457 17.68 -10.02 18.93
N GLN A 458 17.63 -9.52 17.71
CA GLN A 458 18.66 -8.62 17.15
C GLN A 458 18.41 -7.12 17.41
N ALA A 459 17.41 -6.77 18.21
CA ALA A 459 17.08 -5.39 18.52
C ALA A 459 17.53 -5.02 19.94
N GLU A 460 18.79 -4.67 20.12
CA GLU A 460 19.18 -3.90 21.31
C GLU A 460 18.71 -2.45 21.17
N PRO A 461 18.21 -1.83 22.28
CA PRO A 461 17.87 -0.42 22.27
C PRO A 461 19.11 0.41 21.92
N VAL A 462 19.00 1.29 20.95
CA VAL A 462 20.08 2.23 20.62
C VAL A 462 20.21 3.21 21.78
N LYS A 463 21.28 3.06 22.57
CA LYS A 463 21.63 4.02 23.63
C LYS A 463 22.45 5.16 23.06
N ASN A 464 22.24 6.38 23.57
CA ASN A 464 23.08 7.53 23.28
C ASN A 464 24.54 7.24 23.64
N ASP A 465 25.48 7.93 23.01
CA ASP A 465 26.91 7.78 23.32
C ASP A 465 27.21 8.22 24.74
N ALA A 466 26.59 9.33 25.18
CA ALA A 466 26.70 9.78 26.55
C ALA A 466 25.46 10.55 27.05
N TYR A 467 25.29 10.53 28.36
CA TYR A 467 24.41 11.40 29.13
C TYR A 467 25.29 12.40 29.90
N ILE A 468 25.09 13.70 29.69
CA ILE A 468 25.75 14.73 30.49
C ILE A 468 24.90 14.98 31.74
N ALA A 469 25.47 14.74 32.92
CA ALA A 469 24.87 14.99 34.21
C ALA A 469 25.42 16.29 34.79
N PRO A 470 24.78 17.44 34.60
CA PRO A 470 25.12 18.63 35.34
C PRO A 470 24.77 18.42 36.80
N LEU A 471 25.64 18.84 37.70
CA LEU A 471 25.44 18.76 39.14
C LEU A 471 25.59 20.15 39.76
N GLY A 472 24.48 20.73 40.17
CA GLY A 472 24.43 22.01 40.88
C GLY A 472 23.70 21.90 42.22
N ASP A 473 23.94 22.83 43.13
CA ASP A 473 23.10 22.94 44.31
C ASP A 473 21.80 23.67 43.93
N ALA A 474 20.68 22.99 44.09
CA ALA A 474 19.35 23.56 43.83
C ALA A 474 19.04 24.79 44.70
N LYS A 475 19.79 25.01 45.81
CA LYS A 475 19.68 26.18 46.66
C LYS A 475 20.54 27.36 46.19
N ASP A 476 21.57 27.10 45.37
CA ASP A 476 22.41 28.11 44.72
C ASP A 476 22.02 28.26 43.24
N GLN A 477 21.02 29.09 42.98
CA GLN A 477 20.50 29.31 41.62
C GLN A 477 21.58 29.87 40.66
N PRO A 478 22.48 30.79 41.03
CA PRO A 478 23.57 31.22 40.17
C PRO A 478 24.53 30.07 39.78
N ALA A 479 24.93 29.22 40.71
CA ALA A 479 25.78 28.06 40.47
C ALA A 479 25.08 27.05 39.55
N LEU A 480 23.83 26.71 39.83
CA LEU A 480 23.00 25.82 39.02
C LEU A 480 22.86 26.35 37.56
N THR A 481 22.67 27.66 37.42
CA THR A 481 22.56 28.29 36.08
C THR A 481 23.88 28.18 35.30
N ARG A 482 25.03 28.41 35.96
CA ARG A 482 26.35 28.27 35.32
C ARG A 482 26.62 26.85 34.86
N VAL A 483 26.35 25.86 35.73
CA VAL A 483 26.57 24.43 35.42
C VAL A 483 25.67 23.98 34.27
N ASN A 484 24.39 24.35 34.27
CA ASN A 484 23.46 24.02 33.18
C ASN A 484 23.87 24.67 31.85
N ALA A 485 24.30 25.93 31.87
CA ALA A 485 24.80 26.60 30.68
C ALA A 485 26.06 25.93 30.11
N ALA A 486 26.98 25.53 30.99
CA ALA A 486 28.20 24.83 30.61
C ALA A 486 27.89 23.40 30.05
N ALA A 487 26.93 22.70 30.66
CA ALA A 487 26.47 21.40 30.18
C ALA A 487 25.86 21.49 28.78
N LEU A 488 25.05 22.52 28.51
CA LEU A 488 24.50 22.77 27.18
C LEU A 488 25.62 23.10 26.17
N ALA A 489 26.59 23.90 26.55
CA ALA A 489 27.74 24.23 25.70
C ALA A 489 28.56 22.97 25.36
N LEU A 490 28.81 22.11 26.34
CA LEU A 490 29.50 20.83 26.15
C LEU A 490 28.68 19.89 25.28
N ALA A 491 27.39 19.77 25.51
CA ALA A 491 26.51 18.95 24.66
C ALA A 491 26.55 19.42 23.19
N ARG A 492 26.53 20.74 22.96
CA ARG A 492 26.66 21.31 21.60
C ARG A 492 27.99 20.95 20.95
N GLU A 493 29.08 21.01 21.68
CA GLU A 493 30.42 20.66 21.20
C GLU A 493 30.48 19.19 20.79
N LEU A 494 30.03 18.28 21.65
CA LEU A 494 30.04 16.84 21.42
C LEU A 494 29.08 16.44 20.27
N ARG A 495 27.90 17.05 20.19
CA ARG A 495 26.97 16.83 19.07
C ARG A 495 27.54 17.28 17.73
N ARG A 496 28.32 18.38 17.70
CA ARG A 496 29.04 18.81 16.50
C ARG A 496 30.18 17.86 16.10
N ALA A 497 30.72 17.13 17.06
CA ALA A 497 31.66 16.04 16.80
C ALA A 497 30.98 14.74 16.35
N GLY A 498 29.66 14.75 16.13
CA GLY A 498 28.89 13.59 15.62
C GLY A 498 28.38 12.64 16.70
N LEU A 499 28.50 13.00 17.98
CA LEU A 499 28.06 12.15 19.08
C LEU A 499 26.59 12.39 19.46
N SER A 500 25.88 11.34 19.80
CA SER A 500 24.51 11.41 20.34
C SER A 500 24.56 11.67 21.87
N ILE A 501 24.08 12.82 22.29
CA ILE A 501 24.19 13.29 23.67
C ILE A 501 22.80 13.58 24.25
N GLU A 502 22.48 12.91 25.35
CA GLU A 502 21.34 13.27 26.21
C GLU A 502 21.82 14.26 27.30
N LEU A 503 21.00 15.24 27.59
CA LEU A 503 21.32 16.29 28.58
C LEU A 503 20.40 16.17 29.78
N GLY A 504 21.00 16.00 30.96
CA GLY A 504 20.31 15.99 32.23
C GLY A 504 19.99 17.39 32.75
N ASP A 505 19.27 17.44 33.84
CA ASP A 505 18.96 18.65 34.57
C ASP A 505 19.84 18.75 35.82
N GLY A 506 20.50 19.89 36.02
CA GLY A 506 21.43 20.14 37.14
C GLY A 506 20.77 20.15 38.54
N SER A 507 19.44 20.18 38.60
CA SER A 507 18.70 20.02 39.86
C SER A 507 18.60 18.55 40.30
N PHE A 508 18.97 17.59 39.45
CA PHE A 508 18.91 16.17 39.79
C PHE A 508 20.06 15.80 40.73
N ARG A 509 19.71 15.03 41.77
CA ARG A 509 20.74 14.38 42.58
C ARG A 509 21.50 13.36 41.75
N LEU A 510 22.79 13.20 42.04
CA LEU A 510 23.70 12.30 41.33
C LEU A 510 23.12 10.89 41.14
N LYS A 511 22.48 10.32 42.14
CA LYS A 511 21.84 9.00 42.07
C LYS A 511 20.77 8.95 40.95
N LYS A 512 19.90 9.97 40.90
CA LYS A 512 18.85 10.04 39.85
C LYS A 512 19.45 10.21 38.47
N SER A 513 20.52 10.99 38.32
CA SER A 513 21.25 11.15 37.07
C SER A 513 21.83 9.81 36.58
N PHE A 514 22.41 9.02 37.48
CA PHE A 514 22.90 7.68 37.13
C PHE A 514 21.78 6.74 36.69
N GLU A 515 20.67 6.67 37.43
CA GLU A 515 19.51 5.83 37.11
C GLU A 515 18.87 6.21 35.75
N THR A 516 18.89 7.49 35.41
CA THR A 516 18.38 7.97 34.11
C THR A 516 19.39 7.66 33.01
N ALA A 517 20.67 7.97 33.23
CA ALA A 517 21.72 7.79 32.25
C ALA A 517 21.89 6.32 31.83
N ASP A 518 21.84 5.38 32.75
CA ASP A 518 21.99 3.95 32.47
C ASP A 518 20.90 3.41 31.54
N LYS A 519 19.69 4.00 31.57
CA LYS A 519 18.58 3.62 30.70
C LYS A 519 18.75 4.13 29.26
N VAL A 520 19.37 5.32 29.10
CA VAL A 520 19.33 6.06 27.82
C VAL A 520 20.68 6.24 27.14
N ALA A 521 21.81 5.99 27.85
CA ALA A 521 23.14 6.21 27.31
C ALA A 521 24.12 5.09 27.69
N ARG A 522 25.20 4.98 26.91
CA ARG A 522 26.31 4.04 27.17
C ARG A 522 27.21 4.53 28.28
N ARG A 523 27.35 5.84 28.41
CA ARG A 523 28.22 6.50 29.37
C ARG A 523 27.52 7.66 30.04
N ILE A 524 27.97 8.02 31.27
CA ILE A 524 27.60 9.26 31.94
C ILE A 524 28.83 10.13 32.06
N VAL A 525 28.67 11.42 31.75
CA VAL A 525 29.67 12.48 31.92
C VAL A 525 29.16 13.37 33.04
N ILE A 526 29.89 13.43 34.12
CA ILE A 526 29.56 14.26 35.28
C ILE A 526 30.20 15.65 35.09
N LEU A 527 29.40 16.68 35.31
CA LEU A 527 29.81 18.08 35.20
C LEU A 527 29.28 18.89 36.39
N GLY A 528 30.11 19.07 37.37
CA GLY A 528 29.89 19.95 38.51
C GLY A 528 30.74 21.21 38.43
N GLU A 529 30.74 22.04 39.49
CA GLU A 529 31.59 23.23 39.56
C GLU A 529 33.09 22.90 39.60
N ASP A 530 33.46 21.78 40.24
CA ASP A 530 34.85 21.32 40.31
C ASP A 530 35.35 20.88 38.93
N GLU A 531 34.52 20.15 38.17
CA GLU A 531 34.83 19.75 36.80
C GLU A 531 34.91 20.97 35.85
N LEU A 532 34.07 21.97 36.07
CA LEU A 532 34.14 23.22 35.32
C LEU A 532 35.44 23.99 35.62
N ALA A 533 35.82 24.07 36.86
CA ALA A 533 37.03 24.81 37.30
C ALA A 533 38.31 24.11 36.83
N SER A 534 38.35 22.78 36.89
CA SER A 534 39.54 21.99 36.50
C SER A 534 39.62 21.68 35.00
N GLY A 535 38.52 21.74 34.28
CA GLY A 535 38.43 21.27 32.88
C GLY A 535 38.59 19.76 32.71
N ILE A 536 38.51 18.98 33.80
CA ILE A 536 38.64 17.52 33.84
C ILE A 536 37.29 16.91 34.22
N LEU A 537 36.70 16.15 33.34
CA LEU A 537 35.37 15.56 33.47
C LEU A 537 35.43 14.11 33.93
N THR A 538 34.49 13.73 34.77
CA THR A 538 34.36 12.34 35.21
C THR A 538 33.45 11.58 34.25
N VAL A 539 33.96 10.51 33.65
CA VAL A 539 33.22 9.65 32.73
C VAL A 539 33.12 8.23 33.30
N LYS A 540 31.91 7.70 33.35
CA LYS A 540 31.68 6.28 33.69
C LYS A 540 31.03 5.55 32.53
N ASP A 541 31.61 4.42 32.16
CA ASP A 541 31.07 3.48 31.18
C ASP A 541 30.18 2.46 31.91
N PHE A 542 28.94 2.31 31.46
CA PHE A 542 27.96 1.41 32.09
C PHE A 542 28.21 -0.07 31.77
N ALA A 543 28.81 -0.38 30.63
CA ALA A 543 29.09 -1.77 30.23
C ALA A 543 30.26 -2.35 31.05
N SER A 544 31.37 -1.62 31.13
CA SER A 544 32.56 -2.06 31.88
C SER A 544 32.51 -1.71 33.38
N GLY A 545 31.64 -0.78 33.80
CA GLY A 545 31.62 -0.21 35.14
C GLY A 545 32.79 0.74 35.42
N THR A 546 33.72 0.93 34.50
CA THR A 546 34.93 1.74 34.64
C THR A 546 34.61 3.22 34.76
N GLN A 547 35.27 3.91 35.68
CA GLN A 547 35.17 5.36 35.85
C GLN A 547 36.56 5.97 35.69
N ILE A 548 36.65 6.99 34.83
CA ILE A 548 37.90 7.68 34.52
C ILE A 548 37.70 9.20 34.55
N LYS A 549 38.79 9.93 34.76
CA LYS A 549 38.85 11.38 34.60
C LYS A 549 39.45 11.74 33.26
N VAL A 550 38.77 12.58 32.49
CA VAL A 550 39.10 12.90 31.11
C VAL A 550 39.19 14.42 30.92
N PRO A 551 40.29 14.96 30.40
CA PRO A 551 40.32 16.35 29.96
C PRO A 551 39.24 16.64 28.92
N ARG A 552 38.59 17.81 29.00
CA ARG A 552 37.49 18.18 28.08
C ARG A 552 37.87 18.03 26.61
N ALA A 553 39.09 18.39 26.24
CA ALA A 553 39.57 18.32 24.86
C ALA A 553 39.65 16.88 24.33
N GLU A 554 39.83 15.88 25.19
CA GLU A 554 39.92 14.45 24.82
C GLU A 554 38.57 13.74 24.87
N LEU A 555 37.56 14.37 25.41
CA LEU A 555 36.24 13.77 25.64
C LEU A 555 35.58 13.24 24.34
N PRO A 556 35.62 13.96 23.18
CA PRO A 556 35.05 13.43 21.94
C PRO A 556 35.66 12.10 21.53
N ALA A 557 36.98 11.98 21.62
CA ALA A 557 37.72 10.76 21.27
C ALA A 557 37.42 9.60 22.23
N VAL A 558 37.27 9.89 23.52
CA VAL A 558 36.90 8.87 24.53
C VAL A 558 35.48 8.36 24.30
N LEU A 559 34.53 9.26 24.03
CA LEU A 559 33.13 8.89 23.83
C LEU A 559 32.86 8.21 22.48
N ALA A 560 33.67 8.45 21.46
CA ALA A 560 33.55 7.79 20.15
C ALA A 560 33.98 6.31 20.16
N ARG A 561 34.72 5.86 21.19
CA ARG A 561 35.14 4.44 21.29
C ARG A 561 33.94 3.53 21.54
N PRO A 562 33.98 2.26 21.07
CA PRO A 562 32.95 1.28 21.44
C PRO A 562 32.77 1.20 22.96
N ALA A 563 31.55 0.96 23.42
CA ALA A 563 31.29 0.77 24.86
C ALA A 563 31.98 -0.50 25.35
N GLY A 564 32.68 -0.41 26.49
CA GLY A 564 33.42 -1.54 27.05
C GLY A 564 34.85 -1.74 26.50
N ALA A 565 35.35 -0.83 25.65
CA ALA A 565 36.73 -0.81 25.15
C ALA A 565 37.66 0.01 26.05
#